data_f020f699acb45a4c7bc8ab86dd056ad5
#
_entry.id   f020f699acb45a4c7bc8ab86dd056ad5
#
_cell.length_a   1.000
_cell.length_b   1.000
_cell.length_c   1.000
_cell.angle_alpha   90.00
_cell.angle_beta   90.00
_cell.angle_gamma   90.00
#
_symmetry.space_group_name_H-M   'P 1'
#
loop_
_entity.id
_entity.type
_entity.pdbx_description
1 polymer ?
#
loop_
_entity_poly.entity_id
_entity_poly.type
_entity_poly.pdbx_seq_one_letter_code
_entity_poly.pdbx_strand_id
1 'polypeptide(L)'
;RLTHADVLVADQLFATLDPTTRRLELPGGHQGLLTDTVGFIQKLPTQLIAAFHATLEEISEADLLIHVVDVTHPNALEQARSVMDTLKQIQADHIPVITALNKIDRLPQPELTQQFLSDFPNAVGISALKGLGMDDLLRAIEVELYENFTPITVQIPYAEGQLISLFHEQGQVSVIEHQHKGVYIQGFVPGRLVATFTPYRNIKPDEPEDEIESEDEI
;
A
#
# COMPACT_ATOMS: atom_id res chain seq x y z
N ARG A 1 10.30 -6.71 -16.09
CA ARG A 1 10.35 -5.50 -16.96
C ARG A 1 10.72 -4.27 -16.14
N LEU A 2 10.02 -3.94 -15.09
CA LEU A 2 10.28 -2.74 -14.27
C LEU A 2 11.74 -2.66 -13.75
N THR A 3 12.34 -3.79 -13.40
CA THR A 3 13.70 -3.86 -12.81
C THR A 3 14.77 -4.33 -13.79
N HIS A 4 14.47 -4.43 -15.08
CA HIS A 4 15.36 -4.96 -16.14
C HIS A 4 15.99 -6.33 -15.85
N ALA A 5 15.41 -7.09 -14.93
CA ALA A 5 15.95 -8.38 -14.52
C ALA A 5 15.56 -9.51 -15.48
N ASP A 6 16.51 -10.41 -15.71
CA ASP A 6 16.23 -11.70 -16.35
C ASP A 6 15.55 -12.61 -15.33
N VAL A 7 14.24 -12.82 -15.49
CA VAL A 7 13.44 -13.74 -14.67
C VAL A 7 12.86 -14.83 -15.54
N LEU A 8 12.77 -16.02 -14.99
CA LEU A 8 12.06 -17.13 -15.61
C LEU A 8 10.57 -16.77 -15.67
N VAL A 9 10.05 -16.55 -16.87
CA VAL A 9 8.62 -16.33 -17.09
C VAL A 9 8.00 -17.68 -17.34
N ALA A 10 7.22 -18.19 -16.39
CA ALA A 10 6.50 -19.46 -16.51
C ALA A 10 4.98 -19.22 -16.42
N ASP A 11 4.24 -19.87 -17.29
CA ASP A 11 2.77 -19.90 -17.25
C ASP A 11 2.32 -21.02 -16.28
N GLN A 12 2.71 -20.87 -15.01
CA GLN A 12 2.43 -21.82 -13.94
C GLN A 12 1.89 -21.10 -12.71
N LEU A 13 0.93 -21.74 -12.03
CA LEU A 13 0.51 -21.32 -10.69
C LEU A 13 1.70 -21.52 -9.76
N PHE A 14 1.96 -20.57 -8.86
CA PHE A 14 3.11 -20.56 -7.93
C PHE A 14 4.47 -20.51 -8.65
N ALA A 15 4.57 -19.74 -9.72
CA ALA A 15 5.86 -19.51 -10.40
C ALA A 15 6.89 -18.83 -9.46
N THR A 16 6.42 -18.08 -8.47
CA THR A 16 7.22 -17.47 -7.40
C THR A 16 6.83 -18.11 -6.08
N LEU A 17 7.76 -18.77 -5.42
CA LEU A 17 7.59 -19.37 -4.08
C LEU A 17 8.33 -18.57 -3.01
N ASP A 18 9.51 -18.03 -3.36
CA ASP A 18 10.30 -17.18 -2.48
C ASP A 18 10.20 -15.73 -2.97
N PRO A 19 9.84 -14.79 -2.10
CA PRO A 19 9.78 -13.38 -2.45
C PRO A 19 11.11 -12.89 -3.00
N THR A 20 11.07 -12.17 -4.08
CA THR A 20 12.26 -11.60 -4.70
C THR A 20 12.20 -10.08 -4.68
N THR A 21 13.02 -9.46 -3.85
CA THR A 21 13.11 -8.00 -3.75
C THR A 21 14.18 -7.44 -4.69
N ARG A 22 13.84 -6.37 -5.41
CA ARG A 22 14.72 -5.69 -6.38
C ARG A 22 14.58 -4.19 -6.28
N ARG A 23 15.65 -3.48 -6.61
CA ARG A 23 15.63 -2.02 -6.72
C ARG A 23 14.84 -1.60 -7.95
N LEU A 24 14.00 -0.57 -7.75
CA LEU A 24 13.21 0.09 -8.77
C LEU A 24 13.63 1.56 -8.80
N GLU A 25 13.97 2.07 -9.99
CA GLU A 25 14.20 3.49 -10.21
C GLU A 25 12.92 4.12 -10.74
N LEU A 26 12.52 5.25 -10.14
CA LEU A 26 11.34 6.01 -10.50
C LEU A 26 11.73 7.22 -11.37
N PRO A 27 10.82 7.75 -12.19
CA PRO A 27 11.13 8.82 -13.16
C PRO A 27 11.76 10.08 -12.56
N GLY A 28 11.37 10.48 -11.34
CA GLY A 28 11.93 11.63 -10.62
C GLY A 28 13.27 11.38 -9.93
N GLY A 29 13.88 10.21 -10.15
CA GLY A 29 15.16 9.83 -9.54
C GLY A 29 15.05 9.23 -8.15
N HIS A 30 13.82 9.01 -7.65
CA HIS A 30 13.60 8.28 -6.41
C HIS A 30 13.87 6.78 -6.60
N GLN A 31 14.21 6.11 -5.51
CA GLN A 31 14.43 4.67 -5.51
C GLN A 31 13.46 3.99 -4.56
N GLY A 32 12.92 2.86 -5.00
CA GLY A 32 12.08 1.97 -4.21
C GLY A 32 12.59 0.53 -4.23
N LEU A 33 12.00 -0.30 -3.40
CA LEU A 33 12.16 -1.75 -3.44
C LEU A 33 10.88 -2.37 -3.99
N LEU A 34 10.99 -3.19 -5.01
CA LEU A 34 9.88 -3.95 -5.58
C LEU A 34 10.05 -5.41 -5.20
N THR A 35 9.08 -5.93 -4.43
CA THR A 35 9.04 -7.35 -4.03
C THR A 35 7.97 -8.08 -4.83
N ASP A 36 8.37 -9.14 -5.53
CA ASP A 36 7.46 -10.07 -6.18
C ASP A 36 6.99 -11.10 -5.17
N THR A 37 5.69 -11.22 -4.99
CA THR A 37 5.07 -12.13 -4.04
C THR A 37 4.34 -13.27 -4.75
N VAL A 38 3.86 -14.24 -3.98
CA VAL A 38 3.08 -15.37 -4.52
C VAL A 38 1.75 -14.86 -5.07
N GLY A 39 1.36 -15.35 -6.25
CA GLY A 39 0.07 -14.99 -6.87
C GLY A 39 -1.12 -15.34 -5.99
N PHE A 40 -2.06 -14.41 -5.82
CA PHE A 40 -3.32 -14.66 -5.12
C PHE A 40 -4.15 -15.70 -5.86
N ILE A 41 -4.56 -16.75 -5.14
CA ILE A 41 -5.39 -17.81 -5.67
C ILE A 41 -6.80 -17.68 -5.10
N GLN A 42 -7.77 -17.76 -6.01
CA GLN A 42 -9.18 -17.86 -5.64
C GLN A 42 -9.40 -19.08 -4.73
N LYS A 43 -9.81 -18.89 -3.47
CA LYS A 43 -9.96 -19.90 -2.41
C LYS A 43 -8.63 -20.53 -1.97
N LEU A 44 -7.85 -19.78 -1.18
CA LEU A 44 -6.71 -20.34 -0.45
C LEU A 44 -7.17 -21.52 0.42
N PRO A 45 -6.64 -22.73 0.22
CA PRO A 45 -6.89 -23.82 1.15
C PRO A 45 -6.40 -23.42 2.54
N THR A 46 -7.19 -23.69 3.58
CA THR A 46 -6.87 -23.36 4.98
C THR A 46 -5.51 -23.89 5.44
N GLN A 47 -5.00 -24.95 4.81
CA GLN A 47 -3.68 -25.52 5.08
C GLN A 47 -2.51 -24.68 4.53
N LEU A 48 -2.76 -23.84 3.52
CA LEU A 48 -1.75 -22.92 2.96
C LEU A 48 -1.71 -21.56 3.68
N ILE A 49 -2.69 -21.23 4.51
CA ILE A 49 -2.73 -19.98 5.27
C ILE A 49 -1.46 -19.84 6.15
N ALA A 50 -0.98 -20.92 6.75
CA ALA A 50 0.22 -20.89 7.58
C ALA A 50 1.52 -20.63 6.77
N ALA A 51 1.62 -21.15 5.54
CA ALA A 51 2.73 -20.85 4.63
C ALA A 51 2.62 -19.44 4.03
N PHE A 52 1.40 -18.92 3.93
CA PHE A 52 1.11 -17.57 3.47
C PHE A 52 1.39 -16.47 4.53
N HIS A 53 1.48 -16.84 5.82
CA HIS A 53 1.73 -15.85 6.87
C HIS A 53 3.00 -15.02 6.63
N ALA A 54 4.10 -15.65 6.22
CA ALA A 54 5.32 -14.91 5.89
C ALA A 54 5.13 -13.92 4.71
N THR A 55 4.37 -14.33 3.70
CA THR A 55 4.03 -13.44 2.55
C THR A 55 3.05 -12.34 2.95
N LEU A 56 2.15 -12.62 3.91
CA LEU A 56 1.20 -11.63 4.43
C LEU A 56 1.89 -10.59 5.31
N GLU A 57 2.94 -10.97 6.06
CA GLU A 57 3.78 -10.04 6.81
C GLU A 57 4.46 -9.04 5.86
N GLU A 58 5.02 -9.49 4.73
CA GLU A 58 5.61 -8.61 3.72
C GLU A 58 4.59 -7.63 3.09
N ILE A 59 3.34 -8.10 2.89
CA ILE A 59 2.27 -7.22 2.40
C ILE A 59 1.97 -6.12 3.42
N SER A 60 1.91 -6.46 4.70
CA SER A 60 1.59 -5.48 5.77
C SER A 60 2.68 -4.43 5.99
N GLU A 61 3.91 -4.71 5.59
CA GLU A 61 5.04 -3.78 5.67
C GLU A 61 5.22 -2.93 4.41
N ALA A 62 4.41 -3.16 3.36
CA ALA A 62 4.53 -2.42 2.11
C ALA A 62 3.97 -0.99 2.23
N ASP A 63 4.66 -0.03 1.61
CA ASP A 63 4.18 1.35 1.47
C ASP A 63 3.14 1.49 0.36
N LEU A 64 3.16 0.58 -0.63
CA LEU A 64 2.27 0.57 -1.80
C LEU A 64 2.14 -0.85 -2.34
N LEU A 65 0.94 -1.23 -2.74
CA LEU A 65 0.67 -2.50 -3.42
C LEU A 65 0.42 -2.26 -4.92
N ILE A 66 1.01 -3.10 -5.76
CA ILE A 66 0.73 -3.15 -7.20
C ILE A 66 -0.09 -4.40 -7.48
N HIS A 67 -1.38 -4.22 -7.68
CA HIS A 67 -2.31 -5.30 -8.01
C HIS A 67 -2.33 -5.54 -9.52
N VAL A 68 -1.73 -6.64 -9.98
CA VAL A 68 -1.66 -6.99 -11.40
C VAL A 68 -2.88 -7.82 -11.80
N VAL A 69 -3.68 -7.30 -12.73
CA VAL A 69 -4.92 -7.93 -13.22
C VAL A 69 -4.77 -8.31 -14.70
N ASP A 70 -5.01 -9.56 -15.05
CA ASP A 70 -5.10 -10.01 -16.43
C ASP A 70 -6.47 -9.63 -17.04
N VAL A 71 -6.50 -8.57 -17.86
CA VAL A 71 -7.75 -8.08 -18.49
C VAL A 71 -8.34 -9.04 -19.52
N THR A 72 -7.60 -10.05 -19.94
CA THR A 72 -8.09 -11.06 -20.90
C THR A 72 -8.85 -12.20 -20.22
N HIS A 73 -8.79 -12.25 -18.88
CA HIS A 73 -9.50 -13.27 -18.13
C HIS A 73 -11.00 -12.94 -18.03
N PRO A 74 -11.92 -13.86 -18.33
CA PRO A 74 -13.36 -13.57 -18.33
C PRO A 74 -13.90 -13.10 -16.96
N ASN A 75 -13.25 -13.51 -15.86
CA ASN A 75 -13.62 -13.15 -14.50
C ASN A 75 -12.65 -12.14 -13.85
N ALA A 76 -11.96 -11.30 -14.65
CA ALA A 76 -10.95 -10.36 -14.16
C ALA A 76 -11.48 -9.47 -13.02
N LEU A 77 -12.69 -8.92 -13.18
CA LEU A 77 -13.31 -8.04 -12.19
C LEU A 77 -13.65 -8.78 -10.88
N GLU A 78 -14.16 -10.01 -10.97
CA GLU A 78 -14.49 -10.82 -9.79
C GLU A 78 -13.22 -11.22 -9.02
N GLN A 79 -12.17 -11.63 -9.74
CA GLN A 79 -10.87 -11.94 -9.16
C GLN A 79 -10.26 -10.73 -8.45
N ALA A 80 -10.32 -9.56 -9.08
CA ALA A 80 -9.82 -8.33 -8.48
C ALA A 80 -10.56 -7.96 -7.18
N ARG A 81 -11.88 -8.09 -7.15
CA ARG A 81 -12.68 -7.87 -5.93
C ARG A 81 -12.30 -8.85 -4.83
N SER A 82 -12.09 -10.13 -5.17
CA SER A 82 -11.66 -11.14 -4.21
C SER A 82 -10.31 -10.81 -3.55
N VAL A 83 -9.36 -10.22 -4.31
CA VAL A 83 -8.09 -9.74 -3.76
C VAL A 83 -8.31 -8.61 -2.76
N MET A 84 -9.14 -7.63 -3.09
CA MET A 84 -9.46 -6.52 -2.17
C MET A 84 -10.15 -7.01 -0.89
N ASP A 85 -11.04 -8.00 -0.99
CA ASP A 85 -11.66 -8.60 0.18
C ASP A 85 -10.65 -9.36 1.05
N THR A 86 -9.65 -9.98 0.43
CA THR A 86 -8.55 -10.64 1.15
C THR A 86 -7.68 -9.62 1.87
N LEU A 87 -7.33 -8.50 1.22
CA LEU A 87 -6.56 -7.41 1.85
C LEU A 87 -7.28 -6.88 3.10
N LYS A 88 -8.61 -6.74 3.06
CA LYS A 88 -9.41 -6.37 4.25
C LYS A 88 -9.33 -7.43 5.35
N GLN A 89 -9.40 -8.71 5.01
CA GLN A 89 -9.32 -9.80 6.00
C GLN A 89 -7.99 -9.84 6.74
N ILE A 90 -6.90 -9.48 6.05
CA ILE A 90 -5.55 -9.39 6.66
C ILE A 90 -5.22 -8.00 7.20
N GLN A 91 -6.20 -7.09 7.25
CA GLN A 91 -6.05 -5.72 7.75
C GLN A 91 -5.02 -4.86 6.97
N ALA A 92 -4.81 -5.17 5.69
CA ALA A 92 -3.92 -4.44 4.76
C ALA A 92 -4.67 -3.48 3.82
N ASP A 93 -5.96 -3.23 4.05
CA ASP A 93 -6.79 -2.33 3.25
C ASP A 93 -6.48 -0.83 3.45
N HIS A 94 -5.63 -0.54 4.44
CA HIS A 94 -5.08 0.81 4.64
C HIS A 94 -3.93 1.16 3.69
N ILE A 95 -3.31 0.16 3.05
CA ILE A 95 -2.18 0.35 2.15
C ILE A 95 -2.72 0.80 0.78
N PRO A 96 -2.15 1.87 0.18
CA PRO A 96 -2.54 2.29 -1.16
C PRO A 96 -2.35 1.17 -2.19
N VAL A 97 -3.28 1.07 -3.15
CA VAL A 97 -3.22 0.06 -4.21
C VAL A 97 -3.28 0.74 -5.57
N ILE A 98 -2.29 0.44 -6.44
CA ILE A 98 -2.35 0.75 -7.87
C ILE A 98 -2.71 -0.53 -8.61
N THR A 99 -3.75 -0.48 -9.46
CA THR A 99 -4.15 -1.62 -10.28
C THR A 99 -3.47 -1.55 -11.65
N ALA A 100 -2.56 -2.49 -11.91
CA ALA A 100 -1.93 -2.66 -13.22
C ALA A 100 -2.75 -3.62 -14.08
N LEU A 101 -3.54 -3.08 -15.00
CA LEU A 101 -4.37 -3.82 -15.95
C LEU A 101 -3.48 -4.38 -17.07
N ASN A 102 -3.03 -5.62 -16.91
CA ASN A 102 -2.04 -6.23 -17.80
C ASN A 102 -2.67 -6.94 -19.00
N LYS A 103 -1.88 -7.11 -20.06
CA LYS A 103 -2.20 -7.74 -21.34
C LYS A 103 -3.18 -6.91 -22.19
N ILE A 104 -3.18 -5.57 -22.08
CA ILE A 104 -4.00 -4.69 -22.92
C ILE A 104 -3.72 -4.87 -24.41
N ASP A 105 -2.53 -5.35 -24.78
CA ASP A 105 -2.14 -5.67 -26.16
C ASP A 105 -2.93 -6.83 -26.76
N ARG A 106 -3.68 -7.58 -25.98
CA ARG A 106 -4.54 -8.68 -26.42
C ARG A 106 -6.02 -8.30 -26.52
N LEU A 107 -6.39 -7.10 -26.08
CA LEU A 107 -7.75 -6.63 -26.20
C LEU A 107 -8.09 -6.36 -27.68
N PRO A 108 -9.26 -6.82 -28.16
CA PRO A 108 -9.62 -6.67 -29.59
C PRO A 108 -9.91 -5.22 -29.99
N GLN A 109 -10.22 -4.34 -29.03
CA GLN A 109 -10.57 -2.94 -29.24
C GLN A 109 -9.91 -2.08 -28.15
N PRO A 110 -9.26 -0.95 -28.51
CA PRO A 110 -8.65 -0.02 -27.54
C PRO A 110 -9.67 0.57 -26.55
N GLU A 111 -10.94 0.73 -26.96
CA GLU A 111 -12.02 1.27 -26.14
C GLU A 111 -12.30 0.41 -24.90
N LEU A 112 -12.06 -0.90 -24.99
CA LEU A 112 -12.18 -1.81 -23.85
C LEU A 112 -11.17 -1.49 -22.75
N THR A 113 -9.99 -0.97 -23.09
CA THR A 113 -9.03 -0.51 -22.10
C THR A 113 -9.60 0.64 -21.26
N GLN A 114 -10.27 1.61 -21.90
CA GLN A 114 -10.89 2.73 -21.19
C GLN A 114 -12.03 2.27 -20.30
N GLN A 115 -12.82 1.30 -20.74
CA GLN A 115 -13.88 0.71 -19.94
C GLN A 115 -13.30 0.04 -18.68
N PHE A 116 -12.26 -0.78 -18.83
CA PHE A 116 -11.57 -1.39 -17.67
C PHE A 116 -10.98 -0.34 -16.75
N LEU A 117 -10.35 0.72 -17.28
CA LEU A 117 -9.81 1.81 -16.47
C LEU A 117 -10.89 2.52 -15.63
N SER A 118 -12.13 2.63 -16.15
CA SER A 118 -13.25 3.22 -15.39
C SER A 118 -13.80 2.30 -14.29
N ASP A 119 -13.64 0.98 -14.43
CA ASP A 119 -14.11 -0.02 -13.46
C ASP A 119 -13.15 -0.18 -12.26
N PHE A 120 -11.90 0.28 -12.40
CA PHE A 120 -10.87 0.14 -11.37
C PHE A 120 -10.34 1.51 -10.94
N PRO A 121 -10.44 1.88 -9.66
CA PRO A 121 -9.79 3.08 -9.15
C PRO A 121 -8.26 2.94 -9.22
N ASN A 122 -7.56 4.03 -9.49
CA ASN A 122 -6.09 4.08 -9.59
C ASN A 122 -5.51 3.01 -10.53
N ALA A 123 -6.14 2.82 -11.70
CA ALA A 123 -5.72 1.80 -12.64
C ALA A 123 -4.83 2.38 -13.75
N VAL A 124 -3.84 1.59 -14.16
CA VAL A 124 -2.96 1.86 -15.30
C VAL A 124 -3.00 0.67 -16.24
N GLY A 125 -3.29 0.93 -17.53
CA GLY A 125 -3.27 -0.11 -18.57
C GLY A 125 -1.83 -0.41 -19.01
N ILE A 126 -1.42 -1.68 -18.92
CA ILE A 126 -0.07 -2.10 -19.30
C ILE A 126 -0.04 -3.34 -20.19
N SER A 127 1.04 -3.52 -20.90
CA SER A 127 1.46 -4.81 -21.41
C SER A 127 2.89 -5.10 -20.94
N ALA A 128 3.03 -5.92 -19.93
CA ALA A 128 4.34 -6.32 -19.43
C ALA A 128 5.18 -7.03 -20.49
N LEU A 129 4.53 -7.76 -21.42
CA LEU A 129 5.21 -8.42 -22.53
C LEU A 129 5.80 -7.42 -23.53
N LYS A 130 5.03 -6.40 -23.92
CA LYS A 130 5.42 -5.42 -24.94
C LYS A 130 6.04 -4.15 -24.37
N GLY A 131 6.02 -3.95 -23.06
CA GLY A 131 6.51 -2.75 -22.40
C GLY A 131 5.58 -1.53 -22.52
N LEU A 132 4.33 -1.72 -22.96
CA LEU A 132 3.35 -0.64 -23.09
C LEU A 132 2.86 -0.20 -21.69
N GLY A 133 2.70 1.12 -21.48
CA GLY A 133 2.19 1.69 -20.23
C GLY A 133 3.11 1.54 -19.03
N MET A 134 4.35 1.09 -19.20
CA MET A 134 5.29 0.90 -18.08
C MET A 134 5.74 2.24 -17.48
N ASP A 135 5.96 3.26 -18.29
CA ASP A 135 6.32 4.60 -17.83
C ASP A 135 5.16 5.27 -17.07
N ASP A 136 3.93 5.02 -17.50
CA ASP A 136 2.74 5.52 -16.82
C ASP A 136 2.55 4.82 -15.46
N LEU A 137 2.84 3.51 -15.38
CA LEU A 137 2.83 2.78 -14.13
C LEU A 137 3.91 3.29 -13.16
N LEU A 138 5.15 3.51 -13.64
CA LEU A 138 6.23 4.07 -12.82
C LEU A 138 5.89 5.47 -12.30
N ARG A 139 5.28 6.30 -13.14
CA ARG A 139 4.82 7.63 -12.73
C ARG A 139 3.69 7.56 -11.70
N ALA A 140 2.72 6.65 -11.87
CA ALA A 140 1.66 6.45 -10.89
C ALA A 140 2.20 6.01 -9.53
N ILE A 141 3.19 5.11 -9.53
CA ILE A 141 3.90 4.68 -8.31
C ILE A 141 4.58 5.87 -7.63
N GLU A 142 5.29 6.70 -8.40
CA GLU A 142 6.00 7.86 -7.87
C GLU A 142 5.05 8.88 -7.26
N VAL A 143 3.96 9.20 -7.95
CA VAL A 143 2.92 10.12 -7.45
C VAL A 143 2.33 9.60 -6.15
N GLU A 144 1.97 8.31 -6.07
CA GLU A 144 1.36 7.73 -4.87
C GLU A 144 2.33 7.73 -3.67
N LEU A 145 3.60 7.39 -3.90
CA LEU A 145 4.59 7.30 -2.81
C LEU A 145 5.11 8.66 -2.34
N TYR A 146 5.27 9.63 -3.24
CA TYR A 146 6.02 10.86 -2.96
C TYR A 146 5.23 12.14 -3.10
N GLU A 147 4.19 12.19 -3.94
CA GLU A 147 3.42 13.40 -4.21
C GLU A 147 2.06 13.41 -3.51
N ASN A 148 1.42 12.25 -3.33
CA ASN A 148 0.14 12.14 -2.63
C ASN A 148 0.34 12.16 -1.12
N PHE A 149 -0.38 13.08 -0.47
CA PHE A 149 -0.41 13.18 0.98
C PHE A 149 -1.70 12.56 1.54
N THR A 150 -1.54 11.61 2.45
CA THR A 150 -2.64 10.91 3.12
C THR A 150 -2.92 11.55 4.48
N PRO A 151 -4.18 11.88 4.82
CA PRO A 151 -4.52 12.36 6.14
C PRO A 151 -4.32 11.27 7.20
N ILE A 152 -3.68 11.64 8.29
CA ILE A 152 -3.40 10.72 9.40
C ILE A 152 -3.54 11.44 10.73
N THR A 153 -4.03 10.70 11.73
CA THR A 153 -4.08 11.13 13.13
C THR A 153 -3.39 10.08 13.96
N VAL A 154 -2.36 10.49 14.69
CA VAL A 154 -1.49 9.60 15.46
C VAL A 154 -1.21 10.14 16.85
N GLN A 155 -0.94 9.24 17.80
CA GLN A 155 -0.36 9.55 19.10
C GLN A 155 0.98 8.82 19.22
N ILE A 156 2.08 9.56 19.13
CA ILE A 156 3.44 9.03 19.11
C ILE A 156 4.04 9.16 20.51
N PRO A 157 4.42 8.05 21.16
CA PRO A 157 5.09 8.10 22.45
C PRO A 157 6.36 8.96 22.43
N TYR A 158 6.69 9.64 23.52
CA TYR A 158 7.92 10.45 23.61
C TYR A 158 9.20 9.64 23.39
N ALA A 159 9.17 8.33 23.65
CA ALA A 159 10.29 7.43 23.37
C ALA A 159 10.62 7.33 21.87
N GLU A 160 9.63 7.60 21.02
CA GLU A 160 9.74 7.52 19.55
C GLU A 160 9.98 8.91 18.93
N GLY A 161 10.84 9.71 19.53
CA GLY A 161 11.13 11.08 19.09
C GLY A 161 11.58 11.20 17.64
N GLN A 162 12.20 10.14 17.06
CA GLN A 162 12.57 10.09 15.65
C GLN A 162 11.35 10.12 14.74
N LEU A 163 10.25 9.47 15.12
CA LEU A 163 9.00 9.49 14.34
C LEU A 163 8.33 10.85 14.41
N ILE A 164 8.40 11.54 15.55
CA ILE A 164 7.89 12.91 15.68
C ILE A 164 8.67 13.84 14.75
N SER A 165 10.01 13.73 14.72
CA SER A 165 10.88 14.51 13.81
C SER A 165 10.55 14.17 12.34
N LEU A 166 10.42 12.90 12.02
CA LEU A 166 10.09 12.43 10.67
C LEU A 166 8.75 13.01 10.18
N PHE A 167 7.73 13.06 11.06
CA PHE A 167 6.45 13.66 10.74
C PHE A 167 6.58 15.16 10.43
N HIS A 168 7.41 15.88 11.20
CA HIS A 168 7.66 17.31 10.96
C HIS A 168 8.45 17.57 9.68
N GLU A 169 9.44 16.74 9.36
CA GLU A 169 10.33 16.94 8.22
C GLU A 169 9.66 16.59 6.89
N GLN A 170 8.81 15.58 6.88
CA GLN A 170 8.27 15.00 5.63
C GLN A 170 6.75 15.05 5.54
N GLY A 171 6.06 15.31 6.63
CA GLY A 171 4.61 15.49 6.67
C GLY A 171 4.19 16.95 6.70
N GLN A 172 2.88 17.15 6.74
CA GLN A 172 2.23 18.45 6.93
C GLN A 172 1.42 18.38 8.21
N VAL A 173 1.88 19.04 9.27
CA VAL A 173 1.20 19.07 10.57
C VAL A 173 0.06 20.09 10.53
N SER A 174 -1.16 19.64 10.86
CA SER A 174 -2.34 20.51 11.03
C SER A 174 -2.58 20.86 12.50
N VAL A 175 -2.47 19.86 13.40
CA VAL A 175 -2.62 20.00 14.84
C VAL A 175 -1.51 19.21 15.51
N ILE A 176 -0.94 19.78 16.57
CA ILE A 176 0.01 19.10 17.45
C ILE A 176 -0.33 19.43 18.91
N GLU A 177 -0.42 18.41 19.74
CA GLU A 177 -0.70 18.53 21.17
C GLU A 177 0.21 17.61 21.96
N HIS A 178 0.83 18.17 23.00
CA HIS A 178 1.63 17.38 23.93
C HIS A 178 0.72 16.83 25.04
N GLN A 179 0.56 15.53 25.07
CA GLN A 179 -0.28 14.82 26.03
C GLN A 179 0.56 13.97 26.97
N HIS A 180 -0.03 13.47 28.05
CA HIS A 180 0.68 12.73 29.10
C HIS A 180 1.44 11.48 28.57
N LYS A 181 0.90 10.80 27.53
CA LYS A 181 1.44 9.56 26.97
C LYS A 181 2.25 9.74 25.70
N GLY A 182 2.36 10.97 25.19
CA GLY A 182 3.10 11.24 23.96
C GLY A 182 2.61 12.50 23.25
N VAL A 183 2.93 12.61 21.97
CA VAL A 183 2.53 13.74 21.13
C VAL A 183 1.40 13.30 20.20
N TYR A 184 0.25 13.95 20.33
CA TYR A 184 -0.86 13.82 19.40
C TYR A 184 -0.60 14.70 18.19
N ILE A 185 -0.64 14.12 16.99
CA ILE A 185 -0.43 14.84 15.73
C ILE A 185 -1.56 14.49 14.76
N GLN A 186 -2.19 15.52 14.24
CA GLN A 186 -3.10 15.41 13.11
C GLN A 186 -2.50 16.15 11.92
N GLY A 187 -2.48 15.50 10.75
CA GLY A 187 -1.88 16.10 9.58
C GLY A 187 -1.94 15.18 8.36
N PHE A 188 -0.98 15.36 7.48
CA PHE A 188 -0.86 14.59 6.24
C PHE A 188 0.56 14.09 6.09
N VAL A 189 0.73 12.86 5.62
CA VAL A 189 2.04 12.28 5.33
C VAL A 189 2.07 11.72 3.90
N PRO A 190 3.25 11.71 3.23
CA PRO A 190 3.41 11.02 1.96
C PRO A 190 2.99 9.55 2.07
N GLY A 191 2.44 8.98 0.99
CA GLY A 191 1.92 7.60 0.95
C GLY A 191 2.90 6.58 1.53
N ARG A 192 4.19 6.68 1.19
CA ARG A 192 5.27 5.83 1.69
C ARG A 192 5.48 5.84 3.21
N LEU A 193 4.98 6.84 3.92
CA LEU A 193 5.12 6.94 5.38
C LEU A 193 3.86 6.47 6.12
N VAL A 194 2.79 6.17 5.42
CA VAL A 194 1.52 5.75 6.05
C VAL A 194 1.70 4.49 6.89
N ALA A 195 2.42 3.48 6.37
CA ALA A 195 2.70 2.24 7.07
C ALA A 195 3.51 2.48 8.37
N THR A 196 4.51 3.36 8.32
CA THR A 196 5.34 3.73 9.47
C THR A 196 4.51 4.29 10.64
N PHE A 197 3.48 5.07 10.35
CA PHE A 197 2.64 5.71 11.36
C PHE A 197 1.38 4.89 11.72
N THR A 198 1.06 3.86 10.97
CA THR A 198 -0.12 3.00 11.21
C THR A 198 -0.20 2.42 12.63
N PRO A 199 0.88 1.94 13.28
CA PRO A 199 0.84 1.44 14.66
C PRO A 199 0.40 2.47 15.70
N TYR A 200 0.48 3.77 15.36
CA TYR A 200 0.14 4.90 16.25
C TYR A 200 -1.20 5.55 15.92
N ARG A 201 -1.97 4.98 14.97
CA ARG A 201 -3.29 5.47 14.57
C ARG A 201 -4.36 5.21 15.63
N ASN A 202 -5.42 6.06 15.61
CA ASN A 202 -6.68 5.85 16.36
C ASN A 202 -6.58 5.79 17.89
N ILE A 203 -5.55 6.37 18.48
CA ILE A 203 -5.59 6.61 19.91
C ILE A 203 -6.38 7.91 20.12
N LYS A 204 -7.54 7.83 20.81
CA LYS A 204 -8.29 9.03 21.21
C LYS A 204 -7.37 9.91 22.08
N PRO A 205 -7.45 11.25 21.95
CA PRO A 205 -6.78 12.13 22.90
C PRO A 205 -7.19 11.71 24.33
N ASP A 206 -6.22 11.71 25.25
CA ASP A 206 -6.51 11.50 26.66
C ASP A 206 -7.54 12.57 27.07
N GLU A 207 -8.70 12.16 27.58
CA GLU A 207 -9.63 13.08 28.22
C GLU A 207 -8.86 13.74 29.37
N PRO A 208 -8.93 15.08 29.54
CA PRO A 208 -8.28 15.71 30.69
C PRO A 208 -8.79 15.01 31.94
N GLU A 209 -7.88 14.48 32.74
CA GLU A 209 -8.22 14.00 34.08
C GLU A 209 -8.81 15.20 34.81
N ASP A 210 -10.11 15.12 35.16
CA ASP A 210 -10.77 16.09 36.02
C ASP A 210 -9.89 16.24 37.25
N GLU A 211 -9.38 17.46 37.48
CA GLU A 211 -8.71 17.84 38.70
C GLU A 211 -9.68 17.47 39.83
N ILE A 212 -9.33 16.43 40.57
CA ILE A 212 -9.98 16.12 41.84
C ILE A 212 -9.67 17.30 42.73
N GLU A 213 -10.57 18.28 42.74
CA GLU A 213 -10.59 19.29 43.80
C GLU A 213 -10.64 18.55 45.15
N SER A 214 -9.52 18.52 45.82
CA SER A 214 -9.47 18.14 47.22
C SER A 214 -10.17 19.25 47.99
N GLU A 215 -11.44 19.08 48.26
CA GLU A 215 -12.12 19.77 49.34
C GLU A 215 -11.57 19.20 50.66
N ASP A 216 -10.48 19.77 51.11
CA ASP A 216 -10.13 19.76 52.55
C ASP A 216 -10.95 20.88 53.22
N GLU A 217 -12.11 20.51 53.75
CA GLU A 217 -12.79 21.31 54.77
C GLU A 217 -12.47 20.74 56.15
N ILE A 218 -11.74 21.60 56.91
CA ILE A 218 -11.81 21.93 58.35
C ILE A 218 -11.85 20.76 59.36
#